data_d740cd9d7c46f740623c8e0e9ae24552
#
_entry.id   d740cd9d7c46f740623c8e0e9ae24552
#
_cell.length_a   1.000
_cell.length_b   1.000
_cell.length_c   1.000
_cell.angle_alpha   90.00
_cell.angle_beta   90.00
_cell.angle_gamma   90.00
#
_symmetry.space_group_name_H-M   'P 1'
#
loop_
_entity.id
_entity.type
_entity.pdbx_description
1 polymer ?
#
loop_
_entity_poly.entity_id
_entity_poly.type
_entity_poly.pdbx_seq_one_letter_code
_entity_poly.pdbx_strand_id
1 'polypeptide(L)'
;MNSGMKRRVDELGRIVLPRELRKSYRIDVGAKMEIYVNDEGNIVLKKAAELPDRKEYDRVITALASAIENDIFITDREQVLSSNKKRFIDKQLTSEAYEIVRKQDCVLKNRAQGAIMINIIEGENTNYNCELFVPIVRDGDSIGSIIVVADDNKTLTNENIKLCKAFATMLALVD
;
A
#
# COMPACT_ATOMS: atom_id res chain seq x y z
N MET A 1 -7.08 -32.88 7.49
CA MET A 1 -6.90 -33.22 6.07
C MET A 1 -7.81 -32.30 5.26
N ASN A 2 -7.26 -31.34 4.54
CA ASN A 2 -8.06 -30.55 3.58
C ASN A 2 -8.31 -31.41 2.34
N SER A 3 -9.51 -32.01 2.22
CA SER A 3 -9.87 -32.67 0.98
C SER A 3 -10.21 -31.60 -0.06
N GLY A 4 -9.32 -31.45 -1.06
CA GLY A 4 -9.52 -30.51 -2.15
C GLY A 4 -10.81 -30.81 -2.92
N MET A 5 -11.63 -29.78 -3.18
CA MET A 5 -12.82 -29.92 -4.01
C MET A 5 -12.46 -29.81 -5.49
N LYS A 6 -12.82 -30.82 -6.29
CA LYS A 6 -12.61 -30.81 -7.73
C LYS A 6 -13.72 -30.00 -8.42
N ARG A 7 -13.36 -29.09 -9.30
CA ARG A 7 -14.28 -28.30 -10.15
C ARG A 7 -13.78 -28.31 -11.58
N ARG A 8 -14.70 -28.26 -12.52
CA ARG A 8 -14.40 -28.15 -13.94
C ARG A 8 -14.32 -26.69 -14.35
N VAL A 9 -13.40 -26.37 -15.23
CA VAL A 9 -13.40 -25.11 -15.99
C VAL A 9 -14.43 -25.23 -17.09
N ASP A 10 -15.30 -24.24 -17.25
CA ASP A 10 -16.30 -24.22 -18.34
C ASP A 10 -15.70 -23.71 -19.66
N GLU A 11 -16.51 -23.72 -20.72
CA GLU A 11 -16.09 -23.31 -22.07
C GLU A 11 -15.66 -21.83 -22.15
N LEU A 12 -16.04 -21.01 -21.16
CA LEU A 12 -15.66 -19.61 -21.06
C LEU A 12 -14.45 -19.39 -20.12
N GLY A 13 -13.79 -20.48 -19.67
CA GLY A 13 -12.65 -20.39 -18.77
C GLY A 13 -13.00 -20.10 -17.31
N ARG A 14 -14.25 -20.25 -16.87
CA ARG A 14 -14.71 -19.91 -15.51
C ARG A 14 -14.67 -21.14 -14.60
N ILE A 15 -14.36 -20.89 -13.33
CA ILE A 15 -14.47 -21.87 -12.23
C ILE A 15 -15.47 -21.35 -11.21
N VAL A 16 -16.47 -22.17 -10.86
CA VAL A 16 -17.42 -21.82 -9.80
C VAL A 16 -16.81 -22.13 -8.43
N LEU A 17 -16.65 -21.10 -7.60
CA LEU A 17 -16.26 -21.27 -6.20
C LEU A 17 -17.42 -21.86 -5.38
N PRO A 18 -17.23 -23.03 -4.73
CA PRO A 18 -18.25 -23.64 -3.92
C PRO A 18 -18.74 -22.74 -2.79
N ARG A 19 -20.04 -22.87 -2.46
CA ARG A 19 -20.66 -22.06 -1.40
C ARG A 19 -19.96 -22.21 -0.05
N GLU A 20 -19.49 -23.42 0.25
CA GLU A 20 -18.79 -23.75 1.48
C GLU A 20 -17.48 -22.96 1.59
N LEU A 21 -16.68 -22.93 0.50
CA LEU A 21 -15.44 -22.12 0.42
C LEU A 21 -15.76 -20.64 0.56
N ARG A 22 -16.74 -20.13 -0.20
CA ARG A 22 -17.15 -18.73 -0.12
C ARG A 22 -17.52 -18.32 1.30
N LYS A 23 -18.30 -19.17 2.01
CA LYS A 23 -18.65 -18.92 3.42
C LYS A 23 -17.44 -18.96 4.35
N SER A 24 -16.58 -19.99 4.23
CA SER A 24 -15.41 -20.16 5.10
C SER A 24 -14.40 -19.03 4.97
N TYR A 25 -14.24 -18.50 3.76
CA TYR A 25 -13.31 -17.41 3.46
C TYR A 25 -13.98 -16.04 3.31
N ARG A 26 -15.26 -15.91 3.69
CA ARG A 26 -16.04 -14.66 3.61
C ARG A 26 -15.95 -13.98 2.24
N ILE A 27 -16.11 -14.77 1.17
CA ILE A 27 -16.12 -14.30 -0.22
C ILE A 27 -17.57 -14.01 -0.60
N ASP A 28 -17.95 -12.74 -0.62
CA ASP A 28 -19.28 -12.30 -0.99
C ASP A 28 -19.43 -12.13 -2.50
N VAL A 29 -20.67 -11.98 -2.97
CA VAL A 29 -20.94 -11.67 -4.38
C VAL A 29 -20.38 -10.28 -4.67
N GLY A 30 -19.57 -10.16 -5.73
CA GLY A 30 -18.89 -8.91 -6.08
C GLY A 30 -17.54 -8.70 -5.41
N ALA A 31 -17.11 -9.60 -4.50
CA ALA A 31 -15.76 -9.52 -3.92
C ALA A 31 -14.70 -9.59 -5.02
N LYS A 32 -13.75 -8.68 -4.98
CA LYS A 32 -12.59 -8.68 -5.87
C LYS A 32 -11.62 -9.78 -5.43
N MET A 33 -11.15 -10.57 -6.40
CA MET A 33 -10.19 -11.65 -6.17
C MET A 33 -8.93 -11.40 -6.97
N GLU A 34 -7.78 -11.56 -6.32
CA GLU A 34 -6.48 -11.64 -7.00
C GLU A 34 -6.23 -13.08 -7.41
N ILE A 35 -5.70 -13.28 -8.61
CA ILE A 35 -5.33 -14.59 -9.15
C ILE A 35 -3.87 -14.52 -9.54
N TYR A 36 -3.04 -15.39 -8.98
CA TYR A 36 -1.62 -15.48 -9.31
C TYR A 36 -1.13 -16.93 -9.28
N VAL A 37 0.04 -17.16 -9.86
CA VAL A 37 0.73 -18.45 -9.80
C VAL A 37 1.85 -18.34 -8.77
N ASN A 38 1.88 -19.26 -7.78
CA ASN A 38 2.97 -19.32 -6.80
C ASN A 38 4.19 -20.04 -7.35
N ASP A 39 5.29 -20.05 -6.58
CA ASP A 39 6.56 -20.66 -6.97
C ASP A 39 6.47 -22.19 -7.19
N GLU A 40 5.44 -22.83 -6.62
CA GLU A 40 5.15 -24.27 -6.80
C GLU A 40 4.30 -24.54 -8.04
N GLY A 41 3.93 -23.52 -8.82
CA GLY A 41 3.11 -23.64 -10.02
C GLY A 41 1.60 -23.78 -9.74
N ASN A 42 1.14 -23.52 -8.53
CA ASN A 42 -0.28 -23.55 -8.19
C ASN A 42 -0.95 -22.22 -8.51
N ILE A 43 -2.17 -22.28 -9.05
CA ILE A 43 -3.04 -21.08 -9.18
C ILE A 43 -3.64 -20.80 -7.81
N VAL A 44 -3.32 -19.63 -7.27
CA VAL A 44 -3.82 -19.16 -5.98
C VAL A 44 -4.87 -18.09 -6.22
N LEU A 45 -6.01 -18.23 -5.53
CA LEU A 45 -7.08 -17.24 -5.46
C LEU A 45 -7.05 -16.62 -4.08
N LYS A 46 -6.86 -15.31 -4.00
CA LYS A 46 -6.85 -14.54 -2.76
C LYS A 46 -7.92 -13.46 -2.83
N LYS A 47 -8.62 -13.21 -1.72
CA LYS A 47 -9.50 -12.04 -1.64
C LYS A 47 -8.59 -10.79 -1.74
N ALA A 48 -8.88 -9.93 -2.73
CA ALA A 48 -8.16 -8.67 -2.84
C ALA A 48 -8.41 -7.85 -1.56
N ALA A 49 -7.36 -7.26 -1.00
CA ALA A 49 -7.52 -6.36 0.13
C ALA A 49 -8.35 -5.16 -0.34
N GLU A 50 -9.52 -4.97 0.27
CA GLU A 50 -10.27 -3.74 0.05
C GLU A 50 -9.52 -2.60 0.73
N LEU A 51 -9.25 -1.54 -0.03
CA LEU A 51 -8.65 -0.34 0.51
C LEU A 51 -9.70 0.40 1.35
N PRO A 52 -9.31 1.04 2.47
CA PRO A 52 -10.20 1.93 3.22
C PRO A 52 -10.85 2.99 2.32
N ASP A 53 -12.01 3.51 2.74
CA ASP A 53 -12.64 4.65 2.04
C ASP A 53 -11.66 5.85 2.01
N ARG A 54 -11.64 6.58 0.91
CA ARG A 54 -10.81 7.79 0.72
C ARG A 54 -10.92 8.76 1.90
N LYS A 55 -12.09 8.84 2.53
CA LYS A 55 -12.31 9.68 3.72
C LYS A 55 -11.41 9.31 4.90
N GLU A 56 -11.11 8.02 5.07
CA GLU A 56 -10.20 7.58 6.13
C GLU A 56 -8.76 8.00 5.85
N TYR A 57 -8.32 7.92 4.59
CA TYR A 57 -7.02 8.42 4.18
C TYR A 57 -6.89 9.93 4.39
N ASP A 58 -7.93 10.71 4.06
CA ASP A 58 -7.94 12.16 4.23
C ASP A 58 -7.89 12.55 5.71
N ARG A 59 -8.56 11.79 6.59
CA ARG A 59 -8.47 11.98 8.05
C ARG A 59 -7.06 11.72 8.56
N VAL A 60 -6.43 10.64 8.11
CA VAL A 60 -5.04 10.30 8.48
C VAL A 60 -4.07 11.36 7.97
N ILE A 61 -4.20 11.81 6.72
CA ILE A 61 -3.37 12.90 6.17
C ILE A 61 -3.53 14.17 7.01
N THR A 62 -4.76 14.53 7.37
CA THR A 62 -5.02 15.72 8.20
C THR A 62 -4.35 15.60 9.58
N ALA A 63 -4.47 14.44 10.22
CA ALA A 63 -3.85 14.18 11.52
C ALA A 63 -2.31 14.19 11.43
N LEU A 64 -1.72 13.52 10.43
CA LEU A 64 -0.28 13.52 10.21
C LEU A 64 0.25 14.91 9.89
N ALA A 65 -0.43 15.67 9.01
CA ALA A 65 -0.01 17.02 8.63
C ALA A 65 -0.09 18.04 9.78
N SER A 66 -0.90 17.77 10.81
CA SER A 66 -0.92 18.59 12.03
C SER A 66 0.31 18.39 12.92
N ALA A 67 0.97 17.24 12.81
CA ALA A 67 2.12 16.85 13.62
C ALA A 67 3.46 16.85 12.84
N ILE A 68 3.41 16.74 11.52
CA ILE A 68 4.59 16.64 10.64
C ILE A 68 4.47 17.72 9.56
N GLU A 69 5.32 18.75 9.64
CA GLU A 69 5.36 19.85 8.67
C GLU A 69 6.07 19.48 7.35
N ASN A 70 5.68 18.38 6.74
CA ASN A 70 6.31 17.82 5.55
C ASN A 70 5.26 17.47 4.49
N ASP A 71 5.68 17.13 3.28
CA ASP A 71 4.78 16.57 2.29
C ASP A 71 4.52 15.09 2.62
N ILE A 72 3.24 14.72 2.67
CA ILE A 72 2.79 13.39 3.10
C ILE A 72 1.89 12.80 2.02
N PHE A 73 2.15 11.54 1.67
CA PHE A 73 1.36 10.77 0.72
C PHE A 73 0.87 9.49 1.39
N ILE A 74 -0.37 9.13 1.15
CA ILE A 74 -0.87 7.76 1.35
C ILE A 74 -1.11 7.19 -0.04
N THR A 75 -0.53 6.04 -0.30
CA THR A 75 -0.56 5.40 -1.60
C THR A 75 -1.15 4.00 -1.49
N ASP A 76 -1.74 3.49 -2.58
CA ASP A 76 -1.78 2.06 -2.83
C ASP A 76 -0.42 1.60 -3.40
N ARG A 77 -0.40 0.50 -4.14
CA ARG A 77 0.85 0.01 -4.76
C ARG A 77 1.28 0.83 -5.97
N GLU A 78 0.37 1.59 -6.59
CA GLU A 78 0.59 2.19 -7.91
C GLU A 78 0.43 3.71 -7.92
N GLN A 79 -0.45 4.27 -7.06
CA GLN A 79 -0.81 5.67 -7.11
C GLN A 79 -1.01 6.30 -5.73
N VAL A 80 -1.01 7.63 -5.71
CA VAL A 80 -1.31 8.43 -4.52
C VAL A 80 -2.82 8.49 -4.31
N LEU A 81 -3.30 7.96 -3.17
CA LEU A 81 -4.72 7.97 -2.79
C LEU A 81 -5.12 9.25 -2.07
N SER A 82 -4.23 9.78 -1.21
CA SER A 82 -4.44 11.02 -0.47
C SER A 82 -3.11 11.70 -0.15
N SER A 83 -3.14 13.02 -0.02
CA SER A 83 -1.96 13.85 0.28
C SER A 83 -2.37 15.20 0.86
N ASN A 84 -1.52 15.80 1.71
CA ASN A 84 -1.65 17.20 2.12
C ASN A 84 -1.35 18.20 0.98
N LYS A 85 -0.85 17.72 -0.17
CA LYS A 85 -0.68 18.47 -1.42
C LYS A 85 -1.59 17.90 -2.50
N LYS A 86 -2.75 18.51 -2.69
CA LYS A 86 -3.81 18.01 -3.60
C LYS A 86 -3.33 17.71 -5.03
N ARG A 87 -2.30 18.41 -5.53
CA ARG A 87 -1.75 18.22 -6.88
C ARG A 87 -1.19 16.82 -7.13
N PHE A 88 -0.87 16.09 -6.07
CA PHE A 88 -0.29 14.74 -6.16
C PHE A 88 -1.32 13.62 -6.12
N ILE A 89 -2.56 13.92 -5.71
CA ILE A 89 -3.62 12.92 -5.62
C ILE A 89 -3.92 12.36 -7.01
N ASP A 90 -4.13 11.04 -7.09
CA ASP A 90 -4.36 10.24 -8.31
C ASP A 90 -3.16 10.20 -9.28
N LYS A 91 -1.98 10.69 -8.86
CA LYS A 91 -0.73 10.55 -9.61
C LYS A 91 -0.11 9.17 -9.41
N GLN A 92 0.49 8.63 -10.48
CA GLN A 92 1.17 7.33 -10.47
C GLN A 92 2.52 7.42 -9.75
N LEU A 93 2.89 6.34 -9.06
CA LEU A 93 4.22 6.17 -8.52
C LEU A 93 5.20 5.80 -9.63
N THR A 94 6.46 6.21 -9.49
CA THR A 94 7.53 5.70 -10.35
C THR A 94 7.79 4.21 -10.10
N SER A 95 8.43 3.53 -11.05
CA SER A 95 8.82 2.12 -10.89
C SER A 95 9.70 1.89 -9.66
N GLU A 96 10.57 2.86 -9.32
CA GLU A 96 11.44 2.78 -8.15
C GLU A 96 10.64 2.89 -6.84
N ALA A 97 9.68 3.81 -6.77
CA ALA A 97 8.80 3.96 -5.61
C ALA A 97 7.89 2.73 -5.46
N TYR A 98 7.33 2.21 -6.56
CA TYR A 98 6.55 0.97 -6.57
C TYR A 98 7.30 -0.21 -5.95
N GLU A 99 8.58 -0.41 -6.32
CA GLU A 99 9.42 -1.49 -5.78
C GLU A 99 9.65 -1.35 -4.26
N ILE A 100 9.70 -0.11 -3.73
CA ILE A 100 9.82 0.11 -2.28
C ILE A 100 8.48 -0.15 -1.59
N VAL A 101 7.37 0.38 -2.13
CA VAL A 101 6.02 0.23 -1.56
C VAL A 101 5.59 -1.23 -1.51
N ARG A 102 5.99 -2.03 -2.51
CA ARG A 102 5.71 -3.46 -2.56
C ARG A 102 6.41 -4.25 -1.46
N LYS A 103 7.59 -3.80 -1.04
CA LYS A 103 8.33 -4.42 0.08
C LYS A 103 7.65 -4.03 1.39
N GLN A 104 7.68 -4.95 2.36
CA GLN A 104 7.05 -4.75 3.67
C GLN A 104 8.00 -4.08 4.68
N ASP A 105 9.05 -3.44 4.19
CA ASP A 105 10.07 -2.81 5.00
C ASP A 105 9.79 -1.32 5.19
N CYS A 106 10.03 -0.84 6.40
CA CYS A 106 10.08 0.59 6.67
C CYS A 106 11.44 1.12 6.18
N VAL A 107 11.42 1.99 5.17
CA VAL A 107 12.63 2.52 4.54
C VAL A 107 12.76 4.02 4.85
N LEU A 108 13.86 4.40 5.46
CA LEU A 108 14.25 5.81 5.61
C LEU A 108 15.51 6.05 4.77
N LYS A 109 15.40 7.00 3.85
CA LYS A 109 16.53 7.50 3.05
C LYS A 109 16.85 8.92 3.48
N ASN A 110 18.12 9.21 3.67
CA ASN A 110 18.62 10.54 4.02
C ASN A 110 19.86 10.87 3.17
N ARG A 111 19.77 11.92 2.39
CA ARG A 111 20.86 12.38 1.51
C ARG A 111 22.13 12.71 2.29
N ALA A 112 22.00 13.33 3.46
CA ALA A 112 23.14 13.65 4.31
C ALA A 112 23.89 12.40 4.84
N GLN A 113 23.22 11.23 4.81
CA GLN A 113 23.80 9.94 5.16
C GLN A 113 24.25 9.13 3.94
N GLY A 114 24.32 9.76 2.77
CA GLY A 114 24.79 9.13 1.53
C GLY A 114 23.72 8.33 0.78
N ALA A 115 22.44 8.40 1.17
CA ALA A 115 21.38 7.70 0.46
C ALA A 115 21.08 8.38 -0.89
N ILE A 116 20.82 7.56 -1.90
CA ILE A 116 20.34 8.04 -3.21
C ILE A 116 18.83 8.24 -3.11
N MET A 117 18.38 9.48 -3.37
CA MET A 117 16.96 9.81 -3.43
C MET A 117 16.35 9.34 -4.75
N ILE A 118 15.05 9.13 -4.76
CA ILE A 118 14.32 8.71 -5.95
C ILE A 118 13.24 9.74 -6.31
N ASN A 119 12.81 9.74 -7.56
CA ASN A 119 11.55 10.38 -7.90
C ASN A 119 10.41 9.46 -7.46
N ILE A 120 9.51 9.97 -6.63
CA ILE A 120 8.42 9.16 -6.06
C ILE A 120 7.23 9.12 -7.02
N ILE A 121 6.94 10.23 -7.68
CA ILE A 121 5.75 10.44 -8.50
C ILE A 121 6.15 10.66 -9.96
N GLU A 122 5.49 9.97 -10.88
CA GLU A 122 5.75 10.11 -12.31
C GLU A 122 5.51 11.53 -12.80
N GLY A 123 6.46 12.02 -13.62
CA GLY A 123 6.40 13.37 -14.19
C GLY A 123 6.72 14.49 -13.21
N GLU A 124 7.00 14.19 -11.94
CA GLU A 124 7.43 15.17 -10.95
C GLU A 124 8.93 14.98 -10.68
N ASN A 125 9.68 16.07 -10.84
CA ASN A 125 11.10 16.11 -10.49
C ASN A 125 11.23 16.75 -9.11
N THR A 126 11.27 15.94 -8.07
CA THR A 126 11.31 16.39 -6.68
C THR A 126 12.70 16.19 -6.10
N ASN A 127 13.25 17.23 -5.50
CA ASN A 127 14.59 17.20 -4.91
C ASN A 127 14.52 17.14 -3.39
N TYR A 128 13.98 16.02 -2.88
CA TYR A 128 13.90 15.78 -1.43
C TYR A 128 15.26 15.42 -0.83
N ASN A 129 15.46 15.73 0.45
CA ASN A 129 16.63 15.37 1.23
C ASN A 129 16.39 14.16 2.14
N CYS A 130 15.15 13.94 2.53
CA CYS A 130 14.74 12.76 3.27
C CYS A 130 13.47 12.16 2.67
N GLU A 131 13.42 10.84 2.62
CA GLU A 131 12.27 10.04 2.17
C GLU A 131 12.03 8.91 3.16
N LEU A 132 10.84 8.87 3.73
CA LEU A 132 10.39 7.81 4.63
C LEU A 132 9.23 7.06 3.96
N PHE A 133 9.36 5.75 3.85
CA PHE A 133 8.33 4.83 3.39
C PHE A 133 7.92 3.93 4.57
N VAL A 134 6.66 3.97 4.96
CA VAL A 134 6.10 3.11 6.01
C VAL A 134 5.00 2.26 5.40
N PRO A 135 5.19 0.95 5.28
CA PRO A 135 4.23 0.08 4.63
C PRO A 135 2.93 -0.04 5.43
N ILE A 136 1.82 -0.09 4.73
CA ILE A 136 0.51 -0.46 5.26
C ILE A 136 0.32 -1.94 4.94
N VAL A 137 0.38 -2.80 5.96
CA VAL A 137 0.37 -4.26 5.78
C VAL A 137 -0.93 -4.83 6.33
N ARG A 138 -1.71 -5.51 5.49
CA ARG A 138 -2.94 -6.22 5.85
C ARG A 138 -2.83 -7.68 5.43
N ASP A 139 -3.17 -8.60 6.34
CA ASP A 139 -3.14 -10.06 6.10
C ASP A 139 -1.80 -10.57 5.53
N GLY A 140 -0.69 -9.94 5.91
CA GLY A 140 0.64 -10.30 5.46
C GLY A 140 1.05 -9.71 4.11
N ASP A 141 0.23 -8.85 3.50
CA ASP A 141 0.56 -8.15 2.24
C ASP A 141 0.63 -6.64 2.42
N SER A 142 1.58 -6.01 1.73
CA SER A 142 1.59 -4.56 1.60
C SER A 142 0.43 -4.14 0.69
N ILE A 143 -0.51 -3.36 1.22
CA ILE A 143 -1.63 -2.77 0.46
C ILE A 143 -1.33 -1.35 0.00
N GLY A 144 -0.25 -0.75 0.49
CA GLY A 144 0.19 0.60 0.17
C GLY A 144 1.24 1.09 1.16
N SER A 145 1.44 2.40 1.21
CA SER A 145 2.44 3.02 2.09
C SER A 145 2.01 4.42 2.53
N ILE A 146 2.44 4.80 3.73
CA ILE A 146 2.55 6.21 4.12
C ILE A 146 3.95 6.66 3.73
N ILE A 147 4.04 7.66 2.87
CA ILE A 147 5.31 8.25 2.44
C ILE A 147 5.39 9.67 2.98
N VAL A 148 6.50 10.01 3.63
CA VAL A 148 6.78 11.37 4.10
C VAL A 148 8.09 11.82 3.49
N VAL A 149 8.10 13.01 2.94
CA VAL A 149 9.29 13.58 2.30
C VAL A 149 9.63 14.94 2.87
N ALA A 150 10.90 15.22 2.99
CA ALA A 150 11.41 16.47 3.53
C ALA A 150 12.35 17.16 2.51
N ASP A 151 12.11 18.46 2.33
CA ASP A 151 12.97 19.36 1.56
C ASP A 151 14.23 19.75 2.35
N ASP A 152 15.02 20.66 1.78
CA ASP A 152 16.23 21.22 2.38
C ASP A 152 15.98 21.73 3.80
N ASN A 153 16.88 21.36 4.71
CA ASN A 153 16.91 21.71 6.14
C ASN A 153 15.89 21.01 7.05
N LYS A 154 15.08 20.08 6.57
CA LYS A 154 14.19 19.28 7.41
C LYS A 154 14.67 17.82 7.44
N THR A 155 14.74 17.24 8.61
CA THR A 155 15.04 15.82 8.82
C THR A 155 13.83 15.11 9.38
N LEU A 156 13.66 13.85 9.02
CA LEU A 156 12.62 12.99 9.60
C LEU A 156 13.16 12.33 10.86
N THR A 157 12.46 12.51 11.98
CA THR A 157 12.85 12.00 13.29
C THR A 157 12.30 10.61 13.57
N ASN A 158 12.81 9.96 14.62
CA ASN A 158 12.27 8.69 15.10
C ASN A 158 10.81 8.80 15.54
N GLU A 159 10.40 9.96 16.05
CA GLU A 159 9.01 10.26 16.42
C GLU A 159 8.11 10.27 15.19
N ASN A 160 8.56 10.86 14.07
CA ASN A 160 7.83 10.84 12.81
C ASN A 160 7.63 9.41 12.31
N ILE A 161 8.69 8.56 12.40
CA ILE A 161 8.61 7.14 12.01
C ILE A 161 7.59 6.39 12.87
N LYS A 162 7.64 6.56 14.20
CA LYS A 162 6.70 5.91 15.13
C LYS A 162 5.26 6.33 14.85
N LEU A 163 5.04 7.63 14.62
CA LEU A 163 3.73 8.17 14.31
C LEU A 163 3.18 7.59 13.01
N CYS A 164 3.97 7.58 11.94
CA CYS A 164 3.57 6.99 10.67
C CYS A 164 3.28 5.49 10.79
N LYS A 165 4.06 4.74 11.57
CA LYS A 165 3.81 3.32 11.84
C LYS A 165 2.47 3.11 12.56
N ALA A 166 2.14 3.93 13.54
CA ALA A 166 0.86 3.85 14.26
C ALA A 166 -0.32 4.07 13.31
N PHE A 167 -0.25 5.10 12.44
CA PHE A 167 -1.30 5.36 11.45
C PHE A 167 -1.35 4.31 10.34
N ALA A 168 -0.21 3.75 9.91
CA ALA A 168 -0.18 2.65 8.95
C ALA A 168 -0.87 1.40 9.53
N THR A 169 -0.62 1.09 10.80
CA THR A 169 -1.33 0.00 11.51
C THR A 169 -2.82 0.28 11.61
N MET A 170 -3.22 1.51 11.92
CA MET A 170 -4.64 1.89 11.97
C MET A 170 -5.31 1.69 10.61
N LEU A 171 -4.71 2.16 9.51
CA LEU A 171 -5.23 1.99 8.16
C LEU A 171 -5.31 0.51 7.75
N ALA A 172 -4.40 -0.31 8.24
CA ALA A 172 -4.44 -1.75 7.99
C ALA A 172 -5.63 -2.46 8.67
N LEU A 173 -6.19 -1.88 9.74
CA LEU A 173 -7.29 -2.45 10.54
C LEU A 173 -8.68 -1.93 10.15
N VAL A 174 -8.76 -0.90 9.30
CA VAL A 174 -10.06 -0.36 8.83
C VAL A 174 -10.61 -1.29 7.75
N ASP A 175 -11.83 -1.77 7.95
CA ASP A 175 -12.60 -2.61 7.01
C ASP A 175 -13.28 -1.75 5.94
#